data_4faa4420b9a50ab1fd1e6420d05d968e
#
_entry.id   4faa4420b9a50ab1fd1e6420d05d968e
#
_cell.length_a   1.000
_cell.length_b   1.000
_cell.length_c   1.000
_cell.angle_alpha   90.00
_cell.angle_beta   90.00
_cell.angle_gamma   90.00
#
_symmetry.space_group_name_H-M   'P 1'
#
loop_
_entity.id
_entity.type
_entity.pdbx_description
1 polymer ?
#
loop_
_entity_poly.entity_id
_entity_poly.type
_entity_poly.pdbx_seq_one_letter_code
_entity_poly.pdbx_strand_id
1 'polypeptide(L)'
;MAGFKRGYDGKIAGLYDLDKTLGRGHFAVVKLARHVFTGEKVAVKVIDKTKLDTLATGHLFQEVRCMKLVQHPNIVRLYEVIDTQTKLYLILELGDGGDMFDYIMKHEEGLNEDLAKQYFAQIVHAISYCHKLHVVHRDLKPENVVFFEKPGLVKLTDFGFSNKFQPGKKLTTSCGSLAYSAPEILLGDEYDAPAVGKLMDY
;
A
#
# COMPACT_ATOMS: atom_id res chain seq x y z
N MET A 1 12.89 -35.94 -14.82
CA MET A 1 11.65 -35.16 -15.03
C MET A 1 11.11 -34.44 -13.78
N ALA A 2 11.78 -34.49 -12.64
CA ALA A 2 11.33 -33.84 -11.40
C ALA A 2 11.77 -32.38 -11.24
N GLY A 3 12.70 -31.89 -12.06
CA GLY A 3 13.21 -30.50 -11.94
C GLY A 3 12.35 -29.43 -12.62
N PHE A 4 11.50 -29.81 -13.57
CA PHE A 4 10.66 -28.84 -14.31
C PHE A 4 9.43 -28.35 -13.53
N LYS A 5 8.90 -29.14 -12.60
CA LYS A 5 7.72 -28.78 -11.79
C LYS A 5 8.02 -27.74 -10.72
N ARG A 6 9.20 -27.77 -10.11
CA ARG A 6 9.56 -26.80 -9.04
C ARG A 6 9.80 -25.38 -9.55
N GLY A 7 10.27 -25.24 -10.78
CA GLY A 7 10.47 -23.91 -11.38
C GLY A 7 9.16 -23.25 -11.87
N TYR A 8 8.12 -24.05 -12.11
CA TYR A 8 6.84 -23.54 -12.64
C TYR A 8 5.89 -23.07 -11.55
N ASP A 9 5.91 -23.72 -10.38
CA ASP A 9 5.01 -23.41 -9.26
C ASP A 9 5.48 -22.24 -8.39
N GLY A 10 6.72 -21.81 -8.49
CA GLY A 10 7.31 -20.73 -7.68
C GLY A 10 7.74 -19.48 -8.45
N LYS A 11 7.61 -19.47 -9.79
CA LYS A 11 8.03 -18.32 -10.60
C LYS A 11 6.88 -17.61 -11.28
N ILE A 12 6.89 -16.29 -11.22
CA ILE A 12 5.94 -15.46 -11.95
C ILE A 12 6.59 -15.00 -13.25
N ALA A 13 5.97 -15.36 -14.39
CA ALA A 13 6.42 -14.97 -15.72
C ALA A 13 7.90 -15.29 -16.00
N GLY A 14 8.50 -16.25 -15.29
CA GLY A 14 9.92 -16.59 -15.39
C GLY A 14 10.87 -15.54 -14.83
N LEU A 15 10.36 -14.47 -14.19
CA LEU A 15 11.14 -13.31 -13.73
C LEU A 15 11.30 -13.22 -12.21
N TYR A 16 10.38 -13.78 -11.44
CA TYR A 16 10.38 -13.67 -9.98
C TYR A 16 10.19 -15.03 -9.32
N ASP A 17 11.09 -15.37 -8.42
CA ASP A 17 10.95 -16.52 -7.53
C ASP A 17 10.19 -16.12 -6.27
N LEU A 18 9.01 -16.69 -6.08
CA LEU A 18 8.21 -16.48 -4.87
C LEU A 18 8.80 -17.22 -3.69
N ASP A 19 8.83 -16.55 -2.53
CA ASP A 19 9.30 -17.08 -1.26
C ASP A 19 8.18 -17.00 -0.20
N LYS A 20 8.54 -16.72 1.03
CA LYS A 20 7.61 -16.72 2.17
C LYS A 20 6.52 -15.67 2.06
N THR A 21 5.40 -15.94 2.71
CA THR A 21 4.32 -14.99 2.87
C THR A 21 4.70 -13.93 3.91
N LEU A 22 4.56 -12.67 3.54
CA LEU A 22 4.80 -11.52 4.40
C LEU A 22 3.52 -11.04 5.11
N GLY A 23 2.37 -11.19 4.46
CA GLY A 23 1.09 -10.78 5.00
C GLY A 23 -0.08 -11.36 4.21
N ARG A 24 -1.27 -11.32 4.82
CA ARG A 24 -2.52 -11.77 4.21
C ARG A 24 -3.58 -10.70 4.37
N GLY A 25 -4.27 -10.37 3.30
CA GLY A 25 -5.47 -9.55 3.27
C GLY A 25 -6.69 -10.36 2.86
N HIS A 26 -7.81 -9.69 2.68
CA HIS A 26 -9.09 -10.34 2.39
C HIS A 26 -9.10 -11.10 1.05
N PHE A 27 -8.51 -10.52 0.00
CA PHE A 27 -8.43 -11.12 -1.35
C PHE A 27 -7.00 -11.19 -1.88
N ALA A 28 -6.02 -10.86 -1.06
CA ALA A 28 -4.64 -10.76 -1.47
C ALA A 28 -3.71 -11.40 -0.46
N VAL A 29 -2.60 -11.91 -0.96
CA VAL A 29 -1.47 -12.40 -0.17
C VAL A 29 -0.24 -11.64 -0.62
N VAL A 30 0.53 -11.09 0.32
CA VAL A 30 1.81 -10.46 0.02
C VAL A 30 2.92 -11.44 0.28
N LYS A 31 3.75 -11.67 -0.72
CA LYS A 31 4.89 -12.59 -0.64
C LYS A 31 6.20 -11.86 -0.88
N LEU A 32 7.25 -12.33 -0.20
CA LEU A 32 8.60 -12.00 -0.58
C LEU A 32 8.91 -12.69 -1.91
N ALA A 33 9.59 -12.00 -2.81
CA ALA A 33 10.09 -12.58 -4.04
C ALA A 33 11.47 -12.05 -4.37
N ARG A 34 12.16 -12.75 -5.27
CA ARG A 34 13.48 -12.36 -5.77
C ARG A 34 13.45 -12.32 -7.28
N HIS A 35 13.94 -11.25 -7.85
CA HIS A 35 14.13 -11.15 -9.30
C HIS A 35 15.20 -12.14 -9.77
N VAL A 36 14.86 -12.95 -10.75
CA VAL A 36 15.71 -14.09 -11.20
C VAL A 36 17.07 -13.62 -11.70
N PHE A 37 17.14 -12.50 -12.43
CA PHE A 37 18.37 -12.03 -13.05
C PHE A 37 19.20 -11.10 -12.16
N THR A 38 18.53 -10.19 -11.43
CA THR A 38 19.23 -9.19 -10.60
C THR A 38 19.45 -9.64 -9.17
N GLY A 39 18.68 -10.64 -8.70
CA GLY A 39 18.68 -11.05 -7.30
C GLY A 39 17.99 -10.07 -6.36
N GLU A 40 17.43 -8.98 -6.86
CA GLU A 40 16.74 -7.97 -6.08
C GLU A 40 15.51 -8.56 -5.37
N LYS A 41 15.38 -8.26 -4.10
CA LYS A 41 14.20 -8.65 -3.31
C LYS A 41 13.09 -7.64 -3.51
N VAL A 42 11.87 -8.15 -3.71
CA VAL A 42 10.66 -7.37 -3.90
C VAL A 42 9.52 -7.95 -3.07
N ALA A 43 8.48 -7.16 -2.84
CA ALA A 43 7.20 -7.65 -2.33
C ALA A 43 6.26 -7.87 -3.50
N VAL A 44 5.56 -9.00 -3.51
CA VAL A 44 4.57 -9.32 -4.54
C VAL A 44 3.21 -9.46 -3.89
N LYS A 45 2.28 -8.57 -4.25
CA LYS A 45 0.89 -8.69 -3.87
C LYS A 45 0.19 -9.57 -4.89
N VAL A 46 -0.23 -10.75 -4.45
CA VAL A 46 -0.89 -11.76 -5.28
C VAL A 46 -2.38 -11.67 -5.04
N ILE A 47 -3.14 -11.38 -6.08
CA ILE A 47 -4.58 -11.24 -6.02
C ILE A 47 -5.23 -12.32 -6.88
N ASP A 48 -6.10 -13.12 -6.27
CA ASP A 48 -6.86 -14.13 -6.97
C ASP A 48 -8.12 -13.49 -7.58
N LYS A 49 -8.08 -13.28 -8.90
CA LYS A 49 -9.19 -12.67 -9.64
C LYS A 49 -10.46 -13.51 -9.63
N THR A 50 -10.35 -14.81 -9.45
CA THR A 50 -11.51 -15.72 -9.42
C THR A 50 -12.38 -15.56 -8.19
N LYS A 51 -11.85 -14.96 -7.13
CA LYS A 51 -12.55 -14.69 -5.88
C LYS A 51 -13.19 -13.31 -5.81
N LEU A 52 -13.02 -12.49 -6.85
CA LEU A 52 -13.51 -11.13 -6.90
C LEU A 52 -14.87 -11.06 -7.61
N ASP A 53 -15.81 -10.35 -7.02
CA ASP A 53 -17.02 -9.89 -7.69
C ASP A 53 -16.75 -8.63 -8.55
N THR A 54 -17.76 -8.12 -9.22
CA THR A 54 -17.64 -6.94 -10.08
C THR A 54 -17.19 -5.70 -9.32
N LEU A 55 -17.71 -5.51 -8.09
CA LEU A 55 -17.38 -4.36 -7.25
C LEU A 55 -15.91 -4.43 -6.78
N ALA A 56 -15.48 -5.59 -6.28
CA ALA A 56 -14.10 -5.80 -5.84
C ALA A 56 -13.11 -5.67 -7.00
N THR A 57 -13.45 -6.14 -8.20
CA THR A 57 -12.65 -5.96 -9.41
C THR A 57 -12.50 -4.49 -9.76
N GLY A 58 -13.56 -3.70 -9.66
CA GLY A 58 -13.52 -2.26 -9.88
C GLY A 58 -12.58 -1.54 -8.90
N HIS A 59 -12.61 -1.91 -7.63
CA HIS A 59 -11.71 -1.38 -6.60
C HIS A 59 -10.24 -1.76 -6.87
N LEU A 60 -9.99 -2.99 -7.30
CA LEU A 60 -8.66 -3.44 -7.67
C LEU A 60 -8.06 -2.62 -8.82
N PHE A 61 -8.82 -2.42 -9.88
CA PHE A 61 -8.36 -1.59 -11.01
C PHE A 61 -8.11 -0.14 -10.58
N GLN A 62 -8.92 0.38 -9.67
CA GLN A 62 -8.73 1.72 -9.12
C GLN A 62 -7.44 1.83 -8.31
N GLU A 63 -7.14 0.84 -7.45
CA GLU A 63 -5.87 0.75 -6.74
C GLU A 63 -4.68 0.78 -7.69
N VAL A 64 -4.70 -0.07 -8.71
CA VAL A 64 -3.61 -0.14 -9.70
C VAL A 64 -3.43 1.19 -10.44
N ARG A 65 -4.51 1.84 -10.83
CA ARG A 65 -4.47 3.16 -11.50
C ARG A 65 -3.84 4.22 -10.61
N CYS A 66 -4.24 4.26 -9.34
CA CYS A 66 -3.66 5.20 -8.37
C CYS A 66 -2.17 4.93 -8.16
N MET A 67 -1.78 3.67 -7.96
CA MET A 67 -0.39 3.30 -7.76
C MET A 67 0.51 3.60 -8.97
N LYS A 68 -0.01 3.46 -10.19
CA LYS A 68 0.73 3.82 -11.40
C LYS A 68 0.99 5.31 -11.55
N LEU A 69 0.15 6.15 -10.97
CA LEU A 69 0.27 7.60 -11.04
C LEU A 69 1.27 8.16 -10.03
N VAL A 70 1.40 7.51 -8.88
CA VAL A 70 2.18 8.05 -7.77
C VAL A 70 3.63 7.57 -7.84
N GLN A 71 4.57 8.52 -7.90
CA GLN A 71 6.01 8.28 -7.79
C GLN A 71 6.60 9.33 -6.85
N HIS A 72 6.96 8.89 -5.66
CA HIS A 72 7.46 9.78 -4.62
C HIS A 72 8.45 9.03 -3.72
N PRO A 73 9.48 9.69 -3.17
CA PRO A 73 10.46 9.04 -2.29
C PRO A 73 9.86 8.42 -1.03
N ASN A 74 8.71 8.90 -0.58
CA ASN A 74 8.01 8.41 0.61
C ASN A 74 6.74 7.62 0.30
N ILE A 75 6.67 7.05 -0.90
CA ILE A 75 5.59 6.13 -1.33
C ILE A 75 6.25 4.87 -1.88
N VAL A 76 5.78 3.71 -1.41
CA VAL A 76 6.21 2.40 -1.92
C VAL A 76 5.96 2.34 -3.42
N ARG A 77 7.00 2.03 -4.18
CA ARG A 77 6.95 2.03 -5.64
C ARG A 77 6.31 0.74 -6.16
N LEU A 78 5.42 0.91 -7.13
CA LEU A 78 4.96 -0.17 -7.98
C LEU A 78 5.92 -0.29 -9.18
N TYR A 79 6.66 -1.39 -9.25
CA TYR A 79 7.60 -1.61 -10.35
C TYR A 79 6.90 -2.12 -11.60
N GLU A 80 5.98 -3.06 -11.43
CA GLU A 80 5.41 -3.80 -12.55
C GLU A 80 4.09 -4.46 -12.15
N VAL A 81 3.21 -4.67 -13.10
CA VAL A 81 1.96 -5.40 -12.95
C VAL A 81 1.99 -6.58 -13.92
N ILE A 82 1.82 -7.78 -13.40
CA ILE A 82 1.74 -9.00 -14.21
C ILE A 82 0.32 -9.55 -14.09
N ASP A 83 -0.39 -9.56 -15.21
CA ASP A 83 -1.77 -10.04 -15.29
C ASP A 83 -1.80 -11.41 -15.93
N THR A 84 -2.38 -12.39 -15.24
CA THR A 84 -2.65 -13.73 -15.76
C THR A 84 -4.15 -13.96 -15.78
N GLN A 85 -4.58 -15.07 -16.34
CA GLN A 85 -6.00 -15.40 -16.45
C GLN A 85 -6.70 -15.43 -15.08
N THR A 86 -6.05 -15.97 -14.06
CA THR A 86 -6.65 -16.18 -12.73
C THR A 86 -6.12 -15.25 -11.65
N LYS A 87 -4.94 -14.67 -11.84
CA LYS A 87 -4.25 -13.88 -10.83
C LYS A 87 -3.71 -12.57 -11.38
N LEU A 88 -3.65 -11.56 -10.50
CA LEU A 88 -2.95 -10.30 -10.73
C LEU A 88 -1.81 -10.19 -9.74
N TYR A 89 -0.61 -9.91 -10.23
CA TYR A 89 0.60 -9.73 -9.43
C TYR A 89 1.04 -8.28 -9.48
N LEU A 90 1.12 -7.64 -8.32
CA LEU A 90 1.70 -6.31 -8.18
C LEU A 90 3.10 -6.45 -7.61
N ILE A 91 4.10 -6.06 -8.38
CA ILE A 91 5.51 -6.11 -7.96
C ILE A 91 5.86 -4.78 -7.32
N LEU A 92 6.14 -4.82 -6.02
CA LEU A 92 6.28 -3.65 -5.18
C LEU A 92 7.66 -3.57 -4.56
N GLU A 93 8.08 -2.35 -4.27
CA GLU A 93 9.25 -2.10 -3.44
C GLU A 93 9.09 -2.75 -2.07
N LEU A 94 10.13 -3.40 -1.59
CA LEU A 94 10.13 -4.12 -0.31
C LEU A 94 10.72 -3.23 0.78
N GLY A 95 9.94 -3.00 1.84
CA GLY A 95 10.43 -2.43 3.10
C GLY A 95 11.09 -3.52 3.95
N ASP A 96 12.21 -3.20 4.57
CA ASP A 96 13.04 -4.13 5.34
C ASP A 96 12.99 -3.91 6.86
N GLY A 97 12.45 -2.79 7.30
CA GLY A 97 12.39 -2.39 8.70
C GLY A 97 11.05 -2.66 9.41
N GLY A 98 10.10 -3.34 8.75
CA GLY A 98 8.75 -3.55 9.27
C GLY A 98 7.85 -2.31 9.15
N ASP A 99 6.64 -2.37 9.73
CA ASP A 99 5.71 -1.24 9.73
C ASP A 99 5.82 -0.39 11.02
N MET A 100 5.23 0.80 10.96
CA MET A 100 5.30 1.76 12.08
C MET A 100 4.48 1.29 13.29
N PHE A 101 3.41 0.55 13.09
CA PHE A 101 2.63 0.01 14.20
C PHE A 101 3.48 -0.93 15.05
N ASP A 102 4.17 -1.89 14.44
CA ASP A 102 5.06 -2.82 15.14
C ASP A 102 6.21 -2.08 15.83
N TYR A 103 6.74 -1.05 15.19
CA TYR A 103 7.78 -0.21 15.78
C TYR A 103 7.29 0.50 17.05
N ILE A 104 6.11 1.12 17.01
CA ILE A 104 5.51 1.79 18.17
C ILE A 104 5.23 0.79 19.30
N MET A 105 4.69 -0.38 18.97
CA MET A 105 4.36 -1.41 19.95
C MET A 105 5.58 -2.02 20.66
N LYS A 106 6.75 -1.95 20.04
CA LYS A 106 8.02 -2.38 20.66
C LYS A 106 8.62 -1.36 21.62
N HIS A 107 8.14 -0.13 21.62
CA HIS A 107 8.66 0.96 22.43
C HIS A 107 7.59 1.41 23.44
N GLU A 108 7.71 1.01 24.70
CA GLU A 108 6.73 1.30 25.74
C GLU A 108 6.46 2.79 25.95
N GLU A 109 7.47 3.62 25.70
CA GLU A 109 7.37 5.09 25.83
C GLU A 109 6.88 5.79 24.55
N GLY A 110 6.54 5.01 23.50
CA GLY A 110 6.18 5.55 22.20
C GLY A 110 7.38 6.08 21.41
N LEU A 111 7.10 6.93 20.42
CA LEU A 111 8.13 7.57 19.62
C LEU A 111 8.68 8.81 20.31
N ASN A 112 9.99 9.03 20.19
CA ASN A 112 10.59 10.32 20.53
C ASN A 112 9.96 11.41 19.64
N GLU A 113 9.66 12.58 20.20
CA GLU A 113 8.97 13.67 19.51
C GLU A 113 9.71 14.14 18.25
N ASP A 114 11.04 14.30 18.33
CA ASP A 114 11.83 14.73 17.17
C ASP A 114 11.80 13.72 16.05
N LEU A 115 11.88 12.42 16.38
CA LEU A 115 11.78 11.32 15.43
C LEU A 115 10.37 11.23 14.83
N ALA A 116 9.34 11.41 15.66
CA ALA A 116 7.96 11.45 15.21
C ALA A 116 7.71 12.58 14.21
N LYS A 117 8.26 13.77 14.47
CA LYS A 117 8.20 14.92 13.54
C LYS A 117 8.85 14.61 12.19
N GLN A 118 10.00 13.92 12.19
CA GLN A 118 10.70 13.53 10.97
C GLN A 118 9.86 12.55 10.13
N TYR A 119 9.27 11.54 10.77
CA TYR A 119 8.41 10.57 10.09
C TYR A 119 7.12 11.22 9.59
N PHE A 120 6.51 12.04 10.42
CA PHE A 120 5.28 12.75 10.07
C PHE A 120 5.46 13.68 8.88
N ALA A 121 6.56 14.44 8.83
CA ALA A 121 6.88 15.29 7.70
C ALA A 121 6.96 14.51 6.38
N GLN A 122 7.58 13.33 6.38
CA GLN A 122 7.66 12.47 5.20
C GLN A 122 6.27 11.99 4.74
N ILE A 123 5.42 11.59 5.68
CA ILE A 123 4.06 11.14 5.38
C ILE A 123 3.23 12.29 4.81
N VAL A 124 3.31 13.48 5.41
CA VAL A 124 2.60 14.68 4.92
C VAL A 124 3.05 15.06 3.51
N HIS A 125 4.34 15.00 3.23
CA HIS A 125 4.86 15.23 1.88
C HIS A 125 4.31 14.22 0.87
N ALA A 126 4.24 12.95 1.23
CA ALA A 126 3.67 11.91 0.37
C ALA A 126 2.18 12.15 0.09
N ILE A 127 1.41 12.47 1.12
CA ILE A 127 -0.03 12.76 1.00
C ILE A 127 -0.27 14.02 0.18
N SER A 128 0.47 15.09 0.43
CA SER A 128 0.38 16.33 -0.33
C SER A 128 0.66 16.11 -1.82
N TYR A 129 1.66 15.29 -2.13
CA TYR A 129 1.95 14.87 -3.48
C TYR A 129 0.77 14.12 -4.13
N CYS A 130 0.18 13.15 -3.42
CA CYS A 130 -1.00 12.42 -3.91
C CYS A 130 -2.16 13.38 -4.19
N HIS A 131 -2.44 14.31 -3.29
CA HIS A 131 -3.53 15.29 -3.45
C HIS A 131 -3.31 16.20 -4.67
N LYS A 132 -2.08 16.58 -4.97
CA LYS A 132 -1.73 17.31 -6.21
C LYS A 132 -2.05 16.52 -7.47
N LEU A 133 -1.98 15.21 -7.42
CA LEU A 133 -2.36 14.30 -8.50
C LEU A 133 -3.84 13.92 -8.46
N HIS A 134 -4.62 14.53 -7.58
CA HIS A 134 -6.03 14.21 -7.34
C HIS A 134 -6.25 12.74 -6.93
N VAL A 135 -5.32 12.20 -6.14
CA VAL A 135 -5.41 10.87 -5.51
C VAL A 135 -5.53 11.05 -4.01
N VAL A 136 -6.48 10.36 -3.40
CA VAL A 136 -6.64 10.29 -1.95
C VAL A 136 -6.41 8.85 -1.49
N HIS A 137 -5.65 8.68 -0.39
CA HIS A 137 -5.30 7.36 0.13
C HIS A 137 -6.47 6.64 0.81
N ARG A 138 -7.14 7.34 1.72
CA ARG A 138 -8.32 6.91 2.50
C ARG A 138 -8.10 5.79 3.53
N ASP A 139 -6.88 5.37 3.78
CA ASP A 139 -6.58 4.38 4.83
C ASP A 139 -5.22 4.67 5.51
N LEU A 140 -5.04 5.91 5.95
CA LEU A 140 -3.83 6.32 6.68
C LEU A 140 -3.86 5.76 8.09
N LYS A 141 -2.87 4.94 8.41
CA LYS A 141 -2.67 4.34 9.73
C LYS A 141 -1.21 3.85 9.86
N PRO A 142 -0.72 3.61 11.09
CA PRO A 142 0.67 3.19 11.30
C PRO A 142 1.05 1.89 10.58
N GLU A 143 0.11 0.95 10.40
CA GLU A 143 0.33 -0.29 9.67
C GLU A 143 0.64 -0.07 8.18
N ASN A 144 0.21 1.06 7.62
CA ASN A 144 0.44 1.45 6.22
C ASN A 144 1.64 2.37 6.03
N VAL A 145 2.49 2.50 7.04
CA VAL A 145 3.77 3.19 6.98
C VAL A 145 4.87 2.17 7.22
N VAL A 146 5.77 2.01 6.28
CA VAL A 146 6.86 1.01 6.34
C VAL A 146 8.22 1.69 6.39
N PHE A 147 9.15 1.08 7.15
CA PHE A 147 10.54 1.52 7.26
C PHE A 147 11.39 0.92 6.16
N PHE A 148 12.41 1.67 5.78
CA PHE A 148 13.41 1.26 4.81
C PHE A 148 14.81 1.26 5.43
N GLU A 149 15.73 0.55 4.75
CA GLU A 149 17.11 0.32 5.20
C GLU A 149 17.84 1.61 5.58
N LYS A 150 17.57 2.69 4.84
CA LYS A 150 18.13 4.00 5.18
C LYS A 150 17.48 4.52 6.48
N PRO A 151 18.28 4.79 7.54
CA PRO A 151 17.74 5.31 8.80
C PRO A 151 16.90 6.57 8.62
N GLY A 152 15.74 6.60 9.27
CA GLY A 152 14.83 7.74 9.20
C GLY A 152 14.00 7.82 7.92
N LEU A 153 14.07 6.84 7.03
CA LEU A 153 13.23 6.80 5.81
C LEU A 153 11.98 5.96 6.06
N VAL A 154 10.82 6.56 5.81
CA VAL A 154 9.53 5.88 5.84
C VAL A 154 8.81 6.07 4.52
N LYS A 155 7.98 5.09 4.15
CA LYS A 155 7.14 5.16 2.94
C LYS A 155 5.73 4.71 3.24
N LEU A 156 4.79 5.40 2.62
CA LEU A 156 3.38 5.07 2.66
C LEU A 156 3.09 3.91 1.71
N THR A 157 2.29 2.95 2.16
CA THR A 157 1.85 1.78 1.38
C THR A 157 0.35 1.58 1.48
N ASP A 158 -0.16 0.56 0.81
CA ASP A 158 -1.55 0.11 0.79
C ASP A 158 -2.55 1.15 0.28
N PHE A 159 -2.58 1.28 -1.03
CA PHE A 159 -3.53 2.11 -1.77
C PHE A 159 -4.86 1.41 -2.09
N GLY A 160 -5.20 0.32 -1.38
CA GLY A 160 -6.40 -0.47 -1.62
C GLY A 160 -7.71 0.29 -1.51
N PHE A 161 -7.75 1.38 -0.71
CA PHE A 161 -8.89 2.28 -0.62
C PHE A 161 -8.69 3.61 -1.36
N SER A 162 -7.58 3.77 -2.06
CA SER A 162 -7.31 5.01 -2.79
C SER A 162 -8.29 5.25 -3.93
N ASN A 163 -8.51 6.51 -4.25
CA ASN A 163 -9.37 6.91 -5.35
C ASN A 163 -8.90 8.23 -5.94
N LYS A 164 -9.26 8.47 -7.19
CA LYS A 164 -9.18 9.79 -7.78
C LYS A 164 -10.35 10.64 -7.30
N PHE A 165 -10.11 11.91 -7.06
CA PHE A 165 -11.14 12.88 -6.72
C PHE A 165 -11.13 14.07 -7.67
N GLN A 166 -12.26 14.75 -7.80
CA GLN A 166 -12.37 16.02 -8.49
C GLN A 166 -12.46 17.14 -7.46
N PRO A 167 -11.62 18.19 -7.54
CA PRO A 167 -11.73 19.33 -6.63
C PRO A 167 -13.15 19.90 -6.61
N GLY A 168 -13.68 20.13 -5.41
CA GLY A 168 -15.03 20.62 -5.20
C GLY A 168 -16.14 19.58 -5.22
N LYS A 169 -15.87 18.34 -5.61
CA LYS A 169 -16.80 17.21 -5.48
C LYS A 169 -16.52 16.41 -4.21
N LYS A 170 -17.56 16.12 -3.43
CA LYS A 170 -17.49 15.28 -2.24
C LYS A 170 -17.52 13.80 -2.59
N LEU A 171 -16.84 13.01 -1.76
CA LEU A 171 -16.87 11.56 -1.83
C LEU A 171 -17.95 11.00 -0.90
N THR A 172 -18.53 9.86 -1.28
CA THR A 172 -19.63 9.23 -0.52
C THR A 172 -19.25 7.86 0.04
N THR A 173 -18.21 7.21 -0.50
CA THR A 173 -17.80 5.88 -0.06
C THR A 173 -17.15 5.92 1.31
N SER A 174 -17.78 5.32 2.31
CA SER A 174 -17.17 5.08 3.61
C SER A 174 -16.18 3.91 3.53
N CYS A 175 -14.93 4.16 3.88
CA CYS A 175 -13.85 3.18 3.83
C CYS A 175 -12.73 3.57 4.78
N GLY A 176 -11.72 2.69 4.90
CA GLY A 176 -10.61 2.87 5.80
C GLY A 176 -10.80 2.14 7.13
N SER A 177 -9.95 2.43 8.09
CA SER A 177 -9.95 1.81 9.42
C SER A 177 -10.67 2.70 10.43
N LEU A 178 -11.69 2.18 11.12
CA LEU A 178 -12.57 2.94 12.01
C LEU A 178 -11.81 3.76 13.07
N ALA A 179 -10.77 3.20 13.65
CA ALA A 179 -9.98 3.85 14.70
C ALA A 179 -9.26 5.13 14.22
N TYR A 180 -9.08 5.29 12.92
CA TYR A 180 -8.35 6.40 12.28
C TYR A 180 -9.24 7.23 11.34
N SER A 181 -10.55 7.00 11.36
CA SER A 181 -11.49 7.68 10.48
C SER A 181 -11.91 9.04 11.01
N ALA A 182 -12.08 9.98 10.09
CA ALA A 182 -12.66 11.28 10.38
C ALA A 182 -14.12 11.17 10.81
N PRO A 183 -14.64 12.11 11.63
CA PRO A 183 -16.03 12.08 12.10
C PRO A 183 -17.07 11.98 10.99
N GLU A 184 -16.91 12.72 9.91
CA GLU A 184 -17.83 12.69 8.76
C GLU A 184 -17.87 11.33 8.07
N ILE A 185 -16.78 10.57 8.05
CA ILE A 185 -16.74 9.22 7.53
C ILE A 185 -17.49 8.26 8.46
N LEU A 186 -17.29 8.38 9.78
CA LEU A 186 -17.96 7.56 10.79
C LEU A 186 -19.49 7.78 10.80
N LEU A 187 -19.93 9.01 10.50
CA LEU A 187 -21.33 9.36 10.39
C LEU A 187 -21.97 8.96 9.05
N GLY A 188 -21.17 8.50 8.09
CA GLY A 188 -21.63 8.14 6.76
C GLY A 188 -21.95 9.34 5.87
N ASP A 189 -21.48 10.53 6.22
CA ASP A 189 -21.68 11.75 5.46
C ASP A 189 -20.80 11.81 4.20
N GLU A 190 -21.20 12.65 3.26
CA GLU A 190 -20.32 13.06 2.16
C GLU A 190 -19.11 13.81 2.69
N TYR A 191 -17.95 13.57 2.13
CA TYR A 191 -16.70 14.18 2.60
C TYR A 191 -15.85 14.76 1.48
N ASP A 192 -15.09 15.80 1.81
CA ASP A 192 -14.06 16.36 0.95
C ASP A 192 -12.76 15.57 1.10
N ALA A 193 -12.26 15.02 0.01
CA ALA A 193 -11.11 14.12 0.02
C ALA A 193 -9.84 14.73 0.67
N PRO A 194 -9.41 15.96 0.34
CA PRO A 194 -8.26 16.56 1.01
C PRO A 194 -8.51 16.88 2.49
N ALA A 195 -9.74 17.19 2.88
CA ALA A 195 -10.08 17.60 4.25
C ALA A 195 -9.90 16.47 5.26
N VAL A 196 -10.25 15.23 4.89
CA VAL A 196 -10.10 14.06 5.79
C VAL A 196 -8.65 13.68 6.06
N GLY A 197 -7.71 14.10 5.22
CA GLY A 197 -6.28 13.97 5.45
C GLY A 197 -5.71 14.98 6.46
N LYS A 198 -6.40 16.09 6.70
CA LYS A 198 -5.97 17.14 7.63
C LYS A 198 -6.13 16.78 9.11
N LEU A 199 -6.92 15.76 9.42
CA LEU A 199 -7.11 15.29 10.79
C LEU A 199 -5.86 14.65 11.41
N MET A 200 -4.83 14.40 10.61
CA MET A 200 -3.52 14.02 11.14
C MET A 200 -2.69 15.22 11.63
N ASP A 201 -3.18 16.44 11.46
CA ASP A 201 -2.50 17.68 11.88
C ASP A 201 -2.81 18.10 13.34
N TYR A 202 -3.50 17.27 14.16
CA TYR A 202 -3.82 17.50 15.56
C TYR A 202 -3.22 16.49 16.51
#